data_6d4110f4f78415f46f0dbe034a8c63da
#
_entry.id   6d4110f4f78415f46f0dbe034a8c63da
#
_cell.length_a   1.000
_cell.length_b   1.000
_cell.length_c   1.000
_cell.angle_alpha   90.00
_cell.angle_beta   90.00
_cell.angle_gamma   90.00
#
_symmetry.space_group_name_H-M   'P 1'
#
loop_
_entity.id
_entity.type
_entity.pdbx_description
1 polymer ?
#
loop_
_entity_poly.entity_id
_entity_poly.type
_entity_poly.pdbx_seq_one_letter_code
_entity_poly.pdbx_strand_id
1 'polypeptide(L)'
;MKHTIIEKAALKAKSEELKIPFSNLLAGYVLEELMYLIEDSPFSLFLWLKNSSVLGIEQYSKKNILTLDFAYTTDKLAMKKEGVLPGQKLSLKMGYVMLAHILKVEKVPEISWKGRATAGENTVELEITGEFEEMLVPIRIRITELEEQGLVPVRRSFPLFMETGKKIPYLGYPAESILTERLFYIIKNMELIPEMDAYDTAYQILRTEAVDGRHIRDMLGEFCEKELLIPEMARAEEIISYQNYSYMRKRWEKYLRHRSRKEPSWQEVMTVLEGFLPRIWKSLCEDEVFFGDWMPELGRFLD
;
A
#
# COMPACT_ATOMS: atom_id res chain seq x y z
N MET A 1 2.48 -1.92 25.75
CA MET A 1 3.62 -2.87 25.90
C MET A 1 4.87 -2.07 26.23
N LYS A 2 5.77 -2.54 27.12
CA LYS A 2 7.08 -1.89 27.29
C LYS A 2 7.92 -2.21 26.06
N HIS A 3 8.35 -1.22 25.30
CA HIS A 3 9.38 -1.37 24.28
C HIS A 3 10.72 -1.70 24.93
N THR A 4 11.44 -2.62 24.31
CA THR A 4 12.84 -2.88 24.69
C THR A 4 13.68 -1.79 24.05
N ILE A 5 14.46 -1.07 24.86
CA ILE A 5 15.43 -0.09 24.38
C ILE A 5 16.44 -0.81 23.49
N ILE A 6 16.58 -0.38 22.24
CA ILE A 6 17.48 -0.99 21.28
C ILE A 6 18.70 -0.10 21.12
N GLU A 7 19.83 -0.59 21.61
CA GLU A 7 21.10 0.10 21.47
C GLU A 7 21.66 0.06 20.05
N LYS A 8 22.38 1.08 19.64
CA LYS A 8 23.07 1.15 18.34
C LYS A 8 23.96 -0.06 18.07
N ALA A 9 24.60 -0.60 19.10
CA ALA A 9 25.43 -1.80 18.97
C ALA A 9 24.62 -3.01 18.51
N ALA A 10 23.41 -3.21 19.04
CA ALA A 10 22.52 -4.28 18.66
C ALA A 10 22.02 -4.12 17.20
N LEU A 11 21.68 -2.88 16.78
CA LEU A 11 21.32 -2.59 15.39
C LEU A 11 22.49 -2.84 14.43
N LYS A 12 23.73 -2.51 14.81
CA LYS A 12 24.91 -2.80 14.00
C LYS A 12 25.14 -4.30 13.84
N ALA A 13 25.08 -5.05 14.93
CA ALA A 13 25.23 -6.51 14.89
C ALA A 13 24.15 -7.15 13.98
N LYS A 14 22.92 -6.68 14.07
CA LYS A 14 21.81 -7.15 13.21
C LYS A 14 22.01 -6.78 11.74
N SER A 15 22.55 -5.60 11.47
CA SER A 15 22.94 -5.17 10.11
C SER A 15 23.97 -6.10 9.47
N GLU A 16 24.96 -6.52 10.24
CA GLU A 16 25.99 -7.47 9.79
C GLU A 16 25.39 -8.88 9.56
N GLU A 17 24.58 -9.37 10.49
CA GLU A 17 23.87 -10.66 10.38
C GLU A 17 23.03 -10.74 9.11
N LEU A 18 22.23 -9.70 8.85
CA LEU A 18 21.29 -9.66 7.72
C LEU A 18 21.94 -9.19 6.42
N LYS A 19 23.18 -8.74 6.44
CA LYS A 19 23.89 -8.13 5.30
C LYS A 19 23.15 -6.95 4.68
N ILE A 20 22.44 -6.19 5.51
CA ILE A 20 21.73 -4.96 5.13
C ILE A 20 22.56 -3.77 5.58
N PRO A 21 22.78 -2.73 4.75
CA PRO A 21 23.51 -1.53 5.17
C PRO A 21 22.91 -0.92 6.44
N PHE A 22 23.74 -0.55 7.39
CA PHE A 22 23.29 -0.04 8.70
C PHE A 22 22.29 1.12 8.58
N SER A 23 22.54 2.08 7.66
CA SER A 23 21.63 3.19 7.43
C SER A 23 20.23 2.76 6.99
N ASN A 24 20.15 1.67 6.21
CA ASN A 24 18.88 1.15 5.72
C ASN A 24 18.14 0.37 6.82
N LEU A 25 18.89 -0.41 7.62
CA LEU A 25 18.30 -1.12 8.74
C LEU A 25 17.81 -0.16 9.82
N LEU A 26 18.58 0.91 10.08
CA LEU A 26 18.14 2.00 10.96
C LEU A 26 16.85 2.66 10.46
N ALA A 27 16.75 2.90 9.15
CA ALA A 27 15.52 3.44 8.58
C ALA A 27 14.32 2.48 8.80
N GLY A 28 14.54 1.17 8.66
CA GLY A 28 13.54 0.16 8.98
C GLY A 28 13.13 0.18 10.45
N TYR A 29 14.10 0.27 11.36
CA TYR A 29 13.82 0.37 12.79
C TYR A 29 12.98 1.60 13.14
N VAL A 30 13.37 2.77 12.62
CA VAL A 30 12.62 4.02 12.83
C VAL A 30 11.21 3.93 12.22
N LEU A 31 11.05 3.24 11.09
CA LEU A 31 9.73 2.98 10.50
C LEU A 31 8.86 2.09 11.39
N GLU A 32 9.43 1.01 11.95
CA GLU A 32 8.70 0.12 12.88
C GLU A 32 8.22 0.88 14.11
N GLU A 33 9.08 1.72 14.68
CA GLU A 33 8.72 2.58 15.82
C GLU A 33 7.62 3.58 15.46
N LEU A 34 7.69 4.19 14.26
CA LEU A 34 6.63 5.09 13.79
C LEU A 34 5.29 4.36 13.61
N MET A 35 5.30 3.15 13.05
CA MET A 35 4.09 2.33 12.92
C MET A 35 3.48 1.99 14.27
N TYR A 36 4.32 1.71 15.27
CA TYR A 36 3.86 1.50 16.63
C TYR A 36 3.16 2.74 17.21
N LEU A 37 3.71 3.94 16.95
CA LEU A 37 3.11 5.20 17.38
C LEU A 37 1.79 5.48 16.68
N ILE A 38 1.69 5.15 15.40
CA ILE A 38 0.43 5.27 14.64
C ILE A 38 -0.63 4.34 15.23
N GLU A 39 -0.28 3.09 15.51
CA GLU A 39 -1.20 2.10 16.08
C GLU A 39 -1.67 2.47 17.49
N ASP A 40 -0.78 3.04 18.32
CA ASP A 40 -1.14 3.51 19.67
C ASP A 40 -1.89 4.85 19.66
N SER A 41 -2.01 5.50 18.52
CA SER A 41 -2.71 6.78 18.37
C SER A 41 -4.22 6.59 18.26
N PRO A 42 -5.05 7.61 18.59
CA PRO A 42 -6.49 7.54 18.36
C PRO A 42 -6.87 7.47 16.88
N PHE A 43 -5.91 7.62 15.96
CA PHE A 43 -6.13 7.55 14.51
C PHE A 43 -5.93 6.15 13.93
N SER A 44 -5.49 5.16 14.70
CA SER A 44 -5.24 3.79 14.22
C SER A 44 -6.44 3.14 13.52
N LEU A 45 -7.66 3.47 13.96
CA LEU A 45 -8.90 2.96 13.36
C LEU A 45 -9.29 3.66 12.05
N PHE A 46 -8.73 4.83 11.77
CA PHE A 46 -9.08 5.67 10.63
C PHE A 46 -8.02 5.66 9.53
N LEU A 47 -6.84 5.13 9.81
CA LEU A 47 -5.72 5.07 8.89
C LEU A 47 -5.52 3.63 8.40
N TRP A 48 -5.87 3.36 7.14
CA TRP A 48 -5.73 2.04 6.53
C TRP A 48 -4.54 2.05 5.56
N LEU A 49 -3.54 1.26 5.84
CA LEU A 49 -2.31 1.22 5.06
C LEU A 49 -2.55 0.58 3.69
N LYS A 50 -2.28 1.33 2.61
CA LYS A 50 -2.41 0.88 1.20
C LYS A 50 -1.19 0.11 0.72
N ASN A 51 0.02 0.46 1.16
CA ASN A 51 1.28 -0.10 0.67
C ASN A 51 2.02 -0.93 1.72
N SER A 52 1.38 -1.96 2.24
CA SER A 52 1.92 -2.82 3.30
C SER A 52 3.29 -3.47 2.98
N SER A 53 3.65 -3.58 1.69
CA SER A 53 4.95 -4.08 1.27
C SER A 53 6.13 -3.28 1.81
N VAL A 54 5.95 -2.00 2.16
CA VAL A 54 7.00 -1.15 2.75
C VAL A 54 7.48 -1.64 4.13
N LEU A 55 6.63 -2.40 4.83
CA LEU A 55 6.91 -2.92 6.17
C LEU A 55 7.75 -4.21 6.17
N GLY A 56 8.15 -4.71 5.01
CA GLY A 56 8.97 -5.93 4.92
C GLY A 56 10.46 -5.63 5.04
N ILE A 57 11.20 -6.48 5.77
CA ILE A 57 12.66 -6.36 5.95
C ILE A 57 13.41 -6.34 4.61
N GLU A 58 12.88 -6.96 3.58
CA GLU A 58 13.43 -6.96 2.22
C GLU A 58 13.47 -5.54 1.61
N GLN A 59 12.56 -4.66 2.04
CA GLN A 59 12.55 -3.27 1.59
C GLN A 59 13.68 -2.46 2.22
N TYR A 60 14.14 -2.84 3.39
CA TYR A 60 15.24 -2.16 4.10
C TYR A 60 16.60 -2.37 3.42
N SER A 61 16.72 -3.32 2.51
CA SER A 61 17.90 -3.47 1.67
C SER A 61 18.03 -2.41 0.56
N LYS A 62 16.98 -1.62 0.32
CA LYS A 62 16.89 -0.64 -0.79
C LYS A 62 17.13 0.77 -0.29
N LYS A 63 17.84 1.59 -1.10
CA LYS A 63 18.04 3.03 -0.83
C LYS A 63 16.81 3.86 -1.25
N ASN A 64 15.70 3.73 -0.56
CA ASN A 64 14.50 4.51 -0.86
C ASN A 64 14.05 5.27 0.39
N ILE A 65 13.50 6.46 0.19
CA ILE A 65 12.75 7.15 1.24
C ILE A 65 11.53 6.29 1.52
N LEU A 66 11.38 5.88 2.79
CA LEU A 66 10.25 5.10 3.23
C LEU A 66 9.00 6.00 3.18
N THR A 67 8.03 5.60 2.39
CA THR A 67 6.75 6.30 2.27
C THR A 67 5.63 5.37 2.68
N LEU A 68 4.83 5.78 3.65
CA LEU A 68 3.61 5.10 4.05
C LEU A 68 2.44 5.78 3.35
N ASP A 69 1.64 5.02 2.63
CA ASP A 69 0.41 5.49 1.99
C ASP A 69 -0.80 4.98 2.76
N PHE A 70 -1.59 5.89 3.31
CA PHE A 70 -2.82 5.57 4.03
C PHE A 70 -4.05 6.09 3.32
N ALA A 71 -5.12 5.30 3.36
CA ALA A 71 -6.48 5.80 3.20
C ALA A 71 -7.00 6.28 4.57
N TYR A 72 -7.64 7.43 4.60
CA TYR A 72 -8.29 7.97 5.78
C TYR A 72 -9.81 7.88 5.63
N THR A 73 -10.44 7.16 6.55
CA THR A 73 -11.89 7.02 6.57
C THR A 73 -12.53 7.94 7.59
N THR A 74 -13.67 8.51 7.21
CA THR A 74 -14.55 9.25 8.12
C THR A 74 -15.82 8.45 8.44
N ASP A 75 -15.88 7.17 8.09
CA ASP A 75 -17.08 6.34 8.26
C ASP A 75 -17.50 6.25 9.73
N LYS A 76 -18.78 6.58 9.95
CA LYS A 76 -19.40 6.66 11.29
C LYS A 76 -19.42 5.32 12.04
N LEU A 77 -19.33 4.18 11.35
CA LEU A 77 -19.30 2.86 11.98
C LEU A 77 -17.98 2.58 12.71
N ALA A 78 -16.86 3.03 12.15
CA ALA A 78 -15.57 2.96 12.81
C ALA A 78 -15.47 3.92 14.01
N MET A 79 -16.21 5.02 13.97
CA MET A 79 -16.13 6.14 14.92
C MET A 79 -16.90 5.92 16.24
N LYS A 80 -17.86 5.02 16.30
CA LYS A 80 -18.74 4.86 17.48
C LYS A 80 -18.05 4.35 18.73
N LYS A 81 -16.81 3.87 18.65
CA LYS A 81 -16.17 3.16 19.77
C LYS A 81 -15.24 4.01 20.65
N GLU A 82 -14.70 5.15 20.23
CA GLU A 82 -13.58 5.78 20.94
C GLU A 82 -13.58 7.31 21.15
N GLY A 83 -14.72 7.96 21.07
CA GLY A 83 -14.80 9.39 21.47
C GLY A 83 -14.03 10.39 20.59
N VAL A 84 -13.52 9.95 19.44
CA VAL A 84 -12.96 10.84 18.41
C VAL A 84 -14.12 11.48 17.66
N LEU A 85 -14.06 12.81 17.46
CA LEU A 85 -15.13 13.56 16.81
C LEU A 85 -15.42 13.04 15.41
N PRO A 86 -16.63 12.53 15.14
CA PRO A 86 -16.99 11.99 13.84
C PRO A 86 -17.03 13.08 12.78
N GLY A 87 -16.56 12.78 11.57
CA GLY A 87 -16.84 13.56 10.38
C GLY A 87 -15.94 14.76 10.08
N GLN A 88 -14.76 14.85 10.67
CA GLN A 88 -13.80 15.87 10.23
C GLN A 88 -13.13 15.44 8.92
N LYS A 89 -13.35 16.21 7.86
CA LYS A 89 -12.65 16.05 6.59
C LYS A 89 -11.14 16.17 6.77
N LEU A 90 -10.42 15.46 5.93
CA LEU A 90 -8.97 15.56 5.85
C LEU A 90 -8.57 17.02 5.52
N SER A 91 -7.68 17.59 6.30
CA SER A 91 -7.25 18.98 6.17
C SER A 91 -5.88 19.17 6.77
N LEU A 92 -5.23 20.28 6.46
CA LEU A 92 -3.95 20.64 7.06
C LEU A 92 -4.02 20.66 8.60
N LYS A 93 -5.11 21.19 9.17
CA LYS A 93 -5.35 21.20 10.61
C LYS A 93 -5.39 19.78 11.17
N MET A 94 -6.09 18.86 10.48
CA MET A 94 -6.14 17.46 10.87
C MET A 94 -4.73 16.82 10.80
N GLY A 95 -3.93 17.12 9.78
CA GLY A 95 -2.55 16.68 9.69
C GLY A 95 -1.70 17.08 10.91
N TYR A 96 -1.82 18.31 11.39
CA TYR A 96 -1.13 18.75 12.61
C TYR A 96 -1.69 18.07 13.86
N VAL A 97 -2.99 17.81 13.94
CA VAL A 97 -3.58 17.06 15.07
C VAL A 97 -3.05 15.62 15.06
N MET A 98 -2.98 14.97 13.90
CA MET A 98 -2.38 13.64 13.77
C MET A 98 -0.92 13.64 14.21
N LEU A 99 -0.11 14.59 13.71
CA LEU A 99 1.28 14.73 14.14
C LEU A 99 1.41 14.88 15.65
N ALA A 100 0.60 15.75 16.26
CA ALA A 100 0.64 15.99 17.69
C ALA A 100 0.33 14.72 18.51
N HIS A 101 -0.59 13.87 18.03
CA HIS A 101 -0.93 12.61 18.69
C HIS A 101 0.09 11.51 18.43
N ILE A 102 0.54 11.36 17.17
CA ILE A 102 1.51 10.33 16.79
C ILE A 102 2.88 10.62 17.44
N LEU A 103 3.31 11.87 17.40
CA LEU A 103 4.64 12.26 17.89
C LEU A 103 4.66 12.67 19.38
N LYS A 104 3.53 12.62 20.08
CA LYS A 104 3.45 12.86 21.52
C LYS A 104 4.02 11.68 22.29
N VAL A 105 5.34 11.56 22.32
CA VAL A 105 5.94 10.33 22.78
C VAL A 105 6.99 10.54 23.86
N GLU A 106 6.67 9.99 25.02
CA GLU A 106 7.61 9.61 26.04
C GLU A 106 8.07 8.12 25.90
N LYS A 107 7.64 7.44 24.84
CA LYS A 107 7.70 5.96 24.77
C LYS A 107 8.94 5.38 24.11
N VAL A 108 9.64 6.16 23.30
CA VAL A 108 10.89 5.75 22.65
C VAL A 108 11.95 6.80 22.94
N PRO A 109 12.61 6.74 24.11
CA PRO A 109 13.54 7.77 24.54
C PRO A 109 14.77 7.93 23.64
N GLU A 110 15.08 6.90 22.81
CA GLU A 110 16.21 6.91 21.90
C GLU A 110 15.94 7.63 20.58
N ILE A 111 14.64 7.85 20.22
CA ILE A 111 14.27 8.51 18.98
C ILE A 111 13.54 9.80 19.30
N SER A 112 14.15 10.92 18.95
CA SER A 112 13.46 12.20 18.95
C SER A 112 12.75 12.42 17.61
N TRP A 113 11.53 12.98 17.67
CA TRP A 113 10.68 13.11 16.51
C TRP A 113 10.43 14.57 16.15
N LYS A 114 10.50 14.88 14.85
CA LYS A 114 10.10 16.16 14.29
C LYS A 114 9.21 15.90 13.08
N GLY A 115 8.22 16.76 12.85
CA GLY A 115 7.38 16.61 11.69
C GLY A 115 6.71 17.90 11.26
N ARG A 116 6.30 17.93 10.00
CA ARG A 116 5.45 18.97 9.41
C ARG A 116 4.37 18.34 8.55
N ALA A 117 3.25 19.07 8.44
CA ALA A 117 2.15 18.66 7.56
C ALA A 117 2.03 19.65 6.40
N THR A 118 1.69 19.12 5.23
CA THR A 118 1.27 19.88 4.05
C THR A 118 -0.04 19.29 3.53
N ALA A 119 -0.89 20.08 2.90
CA ALA A 119 -2.15 19.62 2.36
C ALA A 119 -2.23 19.89 0.86
N GLY A 120 -2.71 18.89 0.10
CA GLY A 120 -3.22 19.00 -1.25
C GLY A 120 -4.75 19.07 -1.26
N GLU A 121 -5.38 18.82 -2.40
CA GLU A 121 -6.83 18.92 -2.57
C GLU A 121 -7.61 17.89 -1.73
N ASN A 122 -7.25 16.60 -1.81
CA ASN A 122 -7.83 15.50 -1.03
C ASN A 122 -6.75 14.69 -0.30
N THR A 123 -5.59 15.30 -0.05
CA THR A 123 -4.45 14.61 0.54
C THR A 123 -3.80 15.45 1.62
N VAL A 124 -3.23 14.78 2.61
CA VAL A 124 -2.33 15.37 3.59
C VAL A 124 -1.03 14.59 3.55
N GLU A 125 0.09 15.29 3.43
CA GLU A 125 1.41 14.70 3.56
C GLU A 125 2.03 15.11 4.89
N LEU A 126 2.52 14.11 5.63
CA LEU A 126 3.29 14.31 6.85
C LEU A 126 4.75 13.95 6.53
N GLU A 127 5.63 14.92 6.64
CA GLU A 127 7.07 14.68 6.60
C GLU A 127 7.57 14.56 8.03
N ILE A 128 8.00 13.36 8.39
CA ILE A 128 8.43 13.02 9.74
C ILE A 128 9.92 12.67 9.68
N THR A 129 10.67 13.16 10.64
CA THR A 129 12.07 12.80 10.82
C THR A 129 12.25 12.20 12.21
N GLY A 130 12.67 10.95 12.26
CA GLY A 130 13.17 10.32 13.48
C GLY A 130 14.67 10.59 13.60
N GLU A 131 15.11 11.09 14.74
CA GLU A 131 16.52 11.29 15.06
C GLU A 131 16.93 10.26 16.10
N PHE A 132 17.79 9.35 15.68
CA PHE A 132 18.38 8.32 16.53
C PHE A 132 19.87 8.64 16.75
N GLU A 133 20.22 9.01 17.99
CA GLU A 133 21.50 9.64 18.33
C GLU A 133 21.71 10.91 17.46
N GLU A 134 22.57 10.95 16.52
CA GLU A 134 22.80 12.09 15.62
C GLU A 134 22.37 11.79 14.16
N MET A 135 21.72 10.64 13.95
CA MET A 135 21.33 10.19 12.63
C MET A 135 19.87 10.51 12.32
N LEU A 136 19.63 11.24 11.24
CA LEU A 136 18.30 11.65 10.80
C LEU A 136 17.73 10.64 9.80
N VAL A 137 16.53 10.16 10.09
CA VAL A 137 15.79 9.24 9.23
C VAL A 137 14.50 9.91 8.77
N PRO A 138 14.45 10.40 7.53
CA PRO A 138 13.22 10.98 6.98
C PRO A 138 12.24 9.87 6.55
N ILE A 139 10.99 10.03 6.95
CA ILE A 139 9.87 9.18 6.53
C ILE A 139 8.75 10.10 6.05
N ARG A 140 8.10 9.71 4.97
CA ARG A 140 6.92 10.41 4.45
C ARG A 140 5.68 9.57 4.71
N ILE A 141 4.62 10.21 5.19
CA ILE A 141 3.28 9.62 5.25
C ILE A 141 2.39 10.42 4.31
N ARG A 142 1.78 9.74 3.35
CA ARG A 142 0.73 10.29 2.51
C ARG A 142 -0.60 9.75 2.98
N ILE A 143 -1.55 10.63 3.21
CA ILE A 143 -2.89 10.28 3.68
C ILE A 143 -3.87 10.82 2.64
N THR A 144 -4.72 9.95 2.09
CA THR A 144 -5.75 10.31 1.11
C THR A 144 -7.12 10.03 1.71
N GLU A 145 -8.04 10.99 1.61
CA GLU A 145 -9.41 10.79 2.08
C GLU A 145 -10.10 9.72 1.25
N LEU A 146 -10.75 8.78 1.92
CA LEU A 146 -11.49 7.71 1.30
C LEU A 146 -12.86 8.24 0.85
N GLU A 147 -13.12 8.22 -0.44
CA GLU A 147 -14.39 8.66 -1.04
C GLU A 147 -15.46 7.56 -1.00
N GLU A 148 -15.06 6.30 -1.00
CA GLU A 148 -15.96 5.15 -1.01
C GLU A 148 -16.53 4.85 0.38
N GLN A 149 -17.83 4.59 0.43
CA GLN A 149 -18.53 4.20 1.66
C GLN A 149 -18.70 2.67 1.69
N GLY A 150 -18.66 2.11 2.89
CA GLY A 150 -18.94 0.68 3.09
C GLY A 150 -17.73 -0.25 2.98
N LEU A 151 -16.54 0.24 2.67
CA LEU A 151 -15.34 -0.58 2.70
C LEU A 151 -15.00 -1.02 4.14
N VAL A 152 -14.52 -2.25 4.26
CA VAL A 152 -14.11 -2.84 5.54
C VAL A 152 -12.60 -3.07 5.51
N PRO A 153 -11.84 -2.50 6.46
CA PRO A 153 -10.40 -2.70 6.50
C PRO A 153 -10.04 -4.13 6.89
N VAL A 154 -8.93 -4.59 6.39
CA VAL A 154 -8.38 -5.91 6.74
C VAL A 154 -7.41 -5.75 7.91
N ARG A 155 -7.64 -6.52 8.99
CA ARG A 155 -6.68 -6.57 10.11
C ARG A 155 -5.44 -7.35 9.69
N ARG A 156 -4.29 -6.70 9.73
CA ARG A 156 -2.99 -7.27 9.40
C ARG A 156 -2.00 -7.07 10.54
N SER A 157 -0.87 -7.74 10.47
CA SER A 157 0.24 -7.50 11.39
C SER A 157 1.56 -7.78 10.65
N PHE A 158 2.62 -7.09 11.05
CA PHE A 158 3.96 -7.38 10.55
C PHE A 158 4.92 -7.70 11.71
N PRO A 159 5.88 -8.61 11.51
CA PRO A 159 6.84 -8.98 12.53
C PRO A 159 7.91 -7.91 12.67
N LEU A 160 8.33 -7.64 13.91
CA LEU A 160 9.48 -6.80 14.19
C LEU A 160 10.79 -7.55 13.92
N PHE A 161 11.73 -6.92 13.23
CA PHE A 161 13.00 -7.61 12.93
C PHE A 161 13.97 -7.64 14.12
N MET A 162 13.83 -6.70 15.07
CA MET A 162 14.66 -6.70 16.28
C MET A 162 14.07 -7.53 17.42
N GLU A 163 12.78 -7.75 17.45
CA GLU A 163 12.10 -8.44 18.54
C GLU A 163 11.38 -9.69 18.04
N THR A 164 12.09 -10.82 18.00
CA THR A 164 11.56 -12.10 17.52
C THR A 164 10.24 -12.48 18.22
N GLY A 165 9.22 -12.80 17.43
CA GLY A 165 7.89 -13.18 17.90
C GLY A 165 6.95 -12.04 18.21
N LYS A 166 7.41 -10.80 18.25
CA LYS A 166 6.54 -9.63 18.36
C LYS A 166 6.04 -9.17 16.99
N LYS A 167 4.81 -8.67 16.95
CA LYS A 167 4.16 -8.14 15.76
C LYS A 167 3.44 -6.84 16.11
N ILE A 168 3.42 -5.91 15.16
CA ILE A 168 2.58 -4.71 15.24
C ILE A 168 1.33 -4.96 14.40
N PRO A 169 0.13 -4.88 15.00
CA PRO A 169 -1.12 -4.92 14.24
C PRO A 169 -1.31 -3.59 13.50
N TYR A 170 -2.04 -3.62 12.40
CA TYR A 170 -2.48 -2.42 11.68
C TYR A 170 -3.72 -2.72 10.85
N LEU A 171 -4.44 -1.69 10.45
CA LEU A 171 -5.51 -1.81 9.47
C LEU A 171 -4.95 -1.62 8.07
N GLY A 172 -5.15 -2.63 7.22
CA GLY A 172 -4.79 -2.59 5.80
C GLY A 172 -6.00 -2.16 4.96
N TYR A 173 -5.76 -1.42 3.90
CA TYR A 173 -6.74 -1.14 2.87
C TYR A 173 -7.07 -2.45 2.13
N PRO A 174 -8.33 -2.72 1.75
CA PRO A 174 -8.72 -3.96 1.09
C PRO A 174 -7.92 -4.21 -0.20
N ALA A 175 -7.47 -5.44 -0.38
CA ALA A 175 -6.68 -5.80 -1.55
C ALA A 175 -7.48 -5.65 -2.85
N GLU A 176 -8.78 -5.96 -2.80
CA GLU A 176 -9.72 -5.79 -3.90
C GLU A 176 -9.80 -4.34 -4.38
N SER A 177 -9.88 -3.40 -3.47
CA SER A 177 -9.95 -1.97 -3.82
C SER A 177 -8.65 -1.50 -4.46
N ILE A 178 -7.48 -1.89 -3.90
CA ILE A 178 -6.19 -1.57 -4.51
C ILE A 178 -6.10 -2.18 -5.90
N LEU A 179 -6.47 -3.45 -6.04
CA LEU A 179 -6.42 -4.15 -7.33
C LEU A 179 -7.32 -3.47 -8.35
N THR A 180 -8.56 -3.14 -7.97
CA THR A 180 -9.52 -2.46 -8.86
C THR A 180 -9.01 -1.10 -9.31
N GLU A 181 -8.49 -0.26 -8.40
CA GLU A 181 -7.86 1.02 -8.75
C GLU A 181 -6.73 0.83 -9.78
N ARG A 182 -5.87 -0.18 -9.58
CA ARG A 182 -4.73 -0.46 -10.48
C ARG A 182 -5.17 -1.03 -11.83
N LEU A 183 -6.13 -1.94 -11.84
CA LEU A 183 -6.71 -2.47 -13.07
C LEU A 183 -7.40 -1.37 -13.89
N PHE A 184 -8.21 -0.53 -13.22
CA PHE A 184 -8.86 0.58 -13.91
C PHE A 184 -7.84 1.57 -14.47
N TYR A 185 -6.75 1.87 -13.73
CA TYR A 185 -5.67 2.72 -14.21
C TYR A 185 -4.97 2.14 -15.44
N ILE A 186 -4.75 0.82 -15.50
CA ILE A 186 -4.22 0.11 -16.66
C ILE A 186 -5.21 0.23 -17.84
N ILE A 187 -6.49 -0.07 -17.60
CA ILE A 187 -7.54 -0.05 -18.61
C ILE A 187 -7.73 1.35 -19.19
N LYS A 188 -7.71 2.38 -18.36
CA LYS A 188 -7.91 3.78 -18.78
C LYS A 188 -6.75 4.29 -19.63
N ASN A 189 -5.52 3.98 -19.26
CA ASN A 189 -4.34 4.56 -19.88
C ASN A 189 -3.71 3.69 -20.97
N MET A 190 -4.03 2.39 -21.02
CA MET A 190 -3.55 1.48 -22.03
C MET A 190 -2.00 1.50 -22.18
N GLU A 191 -1.47 1.57 -23.40
CA GLU A 191 -0.03 1.67 -23.67
C GLU A 191 0.61 2.98 -23.18
N LEU A 192 -0.20 4.02 -23.00
CA LEU A 192 0.24 5.34 -22.54
C LEU A 192 0.35 5.43 -21.01
N ILE A 193 0.10 4.34 -20.30
CA ILE A 193 0.19 4.33 -18.83
C ILE A 193 1.49 5.00 -18.36
N PRO A 194 1.43 6.04 -17.51
CA PRO A 194 2.63 6.77 -17.08
C PRO A 194 3.58 5.90 -16.26
N GLU A 195 3.03 5.11 -15.35
CA GLU A 195 3.79 4.36 -14.35
C GLU A 195 3.51 2.86 -14.44
N MET A 196 4.58 2.06 -14.40
CA MET A 196 4.51 0.58 -14.48
C MET A 196 4.21 -0.07 -13.12
N ASP A 197 4.15 0.72 -12.03
CA ASP A 197 3.84 0.20 -10.70
C ASP A 197 2.41 -0.35 -10.58
N ALA A 198 1.49 0.10 -11.43
CA ALA A 198 0.14 -0.46 -11.49
C ALA A 198 0.15 -1.95 -11.87
N TYR A 199 0.97 -2.32 -12.86
CA TYR A 199 1.16 -3.73 -13.23
C TYR A 199 1.86 -4.53 -12.13
N ASP A 200 2.87 -3.94 -11.47
CA ASP A 200 3.57 -4.61 -10.35
C ASP A 200 2.62 -4.88 -9.18
N THR A 201 1.85 -3.85 -8.79
CA THR A 201 0.90 -3.97 -7.68
C THR A 201 -0.21 -4.98 -7.99
N ALA A 202 -0.80 -4.94 -9.20
CA ALA A 202 -1.80 -5.91 -9.63
C ALA A 202 -1.24 -7.34 -9.61
N TYR A 203 -0.05 -7.53 -10.16
CA TYR A 203 0.65 -8.82 -10.14
C TYR A 203 0.88 -9.33 -8.71
N GLN A 204 1.40 -8.49 -7.81
CA GLN A 204 1.67 -8.90 -6.43
C GLN A 204 0.38 -9.34 -5.72
N ILE A 205 -0.70 -8.56 -5.83
CA ILE A 205 -1.98 -8.92 -5.22
C ILE A 205 -2.51 -10.23 -5.80
N LEU A 206 -2.54 -10.37 -7.11
CA LEU A 206 -3.04 -11.59 -7.76
C LEU A 206 -2.19 -12.84 -7.47
N ARG A 207 -0.95 -12.68 -7.02
CA ARG A 207 -0.08 -13.79 -6.63
C ARG A 207 -0.15 -14.13 -5.15
N THR A 208 -0.66 -13.25 -4.31
CA THR A 208 -0.58 -13.42 -2.85
C THR A 208 -1.93 -13.37 -2.13
N GLU A 209 -2.95 -12.77 -2.73
CA GLU A 209 -4.24 -12.55 -2.08
C GLU A 209 -5.37 -13.27 -2.85
N ALA A 210 -6.22 -13.97 -2.11
CA ALA A 210 -7.52 -14.38 -2.65
C ALA A 210 -8.42 -13.15 -2.70
N VAL A 211 -9.12 -12.94 -3.81
CA VAL A 211 -9.97 -11.76 -4.02
C VAL A 211 -11.34 -12.14 -4.56
N ASP A 212 -12.37 -11.45 -4.09
CA ASP A 212 -13.75 -11.60 -4.56
C ASP A 212 -13.89 -10.96 -5.94
N GLY A 213 -14.09 -11.81 -6.96
CA GLY A 213 -14.22 -11.35 -8.34
C GLY A 213 -15.49 -10.53 -8.58
N ARG A 214 -16.58 -10.82 -7.87
CA ARG A 214 -17.83 -10.05 -7.95
C ARG A 214 -17.61 -8.63 -7.47
N HIS A 215 -16.99 -8.49 -6.31
CA HIS A 215 -16.72 -7.18 -5.74
C HIS A 215 -15.83 -6.33 -6.66
N ILE A 216 -14.78 -6.94 -7.25
CA ILE A 216 -13.92 -6.22 -8.21
C ILE A 216 -14.69 -5.84 -9.48
N ARG A 217 -15.54 -6.71 -10.02
CA ARG A 217 -16.39 -6.41 -11.19
C ARG A 217 -17.29 -5.20 -10.92
N ASP A 218 -17.96 -5.19 -9.77
CA ASP A 218 -18.90 -4.13 -9.41
C ASP A 218 -18.16 -2.79 -9.24
N MET A 219 -17.03 -2.78 -8.54
CA MET A 219 -16.19 -1.58 -8.40
C MET A 219 -15.63 -1.09 -9.74
N LEU A 220 -15.21 -1.98 -10.66
CA LEU A 220 -14.78 -1.57 -12.00
C LEU A 220 -15.92 -0.92 -12.77
N GLY A 221 -17.15 -1.42 -12.62
CA GLY A 221 -18.36 -0.81 -13.19
C GLY A 221 -18.56 0.62 -12.70
N GLU A 222 -18.48 0.85 -11.40
CA GLU A 222 -18.60 2.18 -10.79
C GLU A 222 -17.50 3.14 -11.31
N PHE A 223 -16.25 2.67 -11.45
CA PHE A 223 -15.19 3.48 -12.05
C PHE A 223 -15.45 3.81 -13.52
N CYS A 224 -15.99 2.87 -14.30
CA CYS A 224 -16.35 3.08 -15.69
C CYS A 224 -17.46 4.15 -15.80
N GLU A 225 -18.49 4.08 -14.97
CA GLU A 225 -19.57 5.06 -14.92
C GLU A 225 -19.06 6.46 -14.54
N LYS A 226 -18.27 6.55 -13.47
CA LYS A 226 -17.70 7.82 -12.98
C LYS A 226 -16.83 8.51 -14.03
N GLU A 227 -16.07 7.74 -14.79
CA GLU A 227 -15.12 8.24 -15.78
C GLU A 227 -15.69 8.25 -17.22
N LEU A 228 -16.97 7.90 -17.39
CA LEU A 228 -17.66 7.81 -18.69
C LEU A 228 -16.94 6.89 -19.68
N LEU A 229 -16.34 5.81 -19.19
CA LEU A 229 -15.64 4.82 -19.99
C LEU A 229 -16.59 3.67 -20.32
N ILE A 230 -16.86 3.45 -21.61
CA ILE A 230 -17.69 2.33 -22.08
C ILE A 230 -16.86 1.06 -22.05
N PRO A 231 -17.29 0.00 -21.34
CA PRO A 231 -16.60 -1.29 -21.34
C PRO A 231 -16.72 -1.98 -22.71
N GLU A 232 -15.58 -2.26 -23.34
CA GLU A 232 -15.48 -2.96 -24.63
C GLU A 232 -14.42 -4.05 -24.54
N MET A 233 -14.71 -5.27 -25.03
CA MET A 233 -13.79 -6.40 -24.98
C MET A 233 -12.45 -6.11 -25.68
N ALA A 234 -12.48 -5.36 -26.78
CA ALA A 234 -11.28 -4.94 -27.51
C ALA A 234 -10.22 -4.30 -26.62
N ARG A 235 -10.63 -3.61 -25.57
CA ARG A 235 -9.71 -2.94 -24.64
C ARG A 235 -8.93 -3.95 -23.77
N ALA A 236 -9.59 -4.98 -23.28
CA ALA A 236 -8.92 -6.04 -22.54
C ALA A 236 -8.01 -6.87 -23.46
N GLU A 237 -8.48 -7.20 -24.66
CA GLU A 237 -7.70 -7.93 -25.68
C GLU A 237 -6.43 -7.18 -26.07
N GLU A 238 -6.53 -5.85 -26.25
CA GLU A 238 -5.38 -5.00 -26.55
C GLU A 238 -4.37 -5.01 -25.40
N ILE A 239 -4.82 -4.85 -24.13
CA ILE A 239 -3.95 -4.91 -22.96
C ILE A 239 -3.20 -6.24 -22.92
N ILE A 240 -3.88 -7.35 -23.13
CA ILE A 240 -3.24 -8.68 -23.12
C ILE A 240 -2.24 -8.83 -24.28
N SER A 241 -2.49 -8.21 -25.43
CA SER A 241 -1.55 -8.23 -26.57
C SER A 241 -0.19 -7.60 -26.23
N TYR A 242 -0.13 -6.73 -25.19
CA TYR A 242 1.11 -6.10 -24.72
C TYR A 242 2.14 -7.10 -24.20
N GLN A 243 1.76 -8.35 -23.94
CA GLN A 243 2.68 -9.42 -23.61
C GLN A 243 3.83 -9.53 -24.62
N ASN A 244 3.52 -9.37 -25.92
CA ASN A 244 4.46 -9.43 -27.02
C ASN A 244 5.01 -8.05 -27.45
N TYR A 245 4.58 -6.98 -26.80
CA TYR A 245 4.94 -5.62 -27.20
C TYR A 245 6.28 -5.20 -26.59
N SER A 246 7.29 -5.10 -27.43
CA SER A 246 8.67 -4.82 -27.00
C SER A 246 8.83 -3.50 -26.25
N TYR A 247 7.99 -2.49 -26.54
CA TYR A 247 8.00 -1.21 -25.85
C TYR A 247 7.60 -1.36 -24.38
N MET A 248 6.50 -2.06 -24.09
CA MET A 248 6.03 -2.29 -22.72
C MET A 248 7.04 -3.13 -21.93
N ARG A 249 7.60 -4.17 -22.56
CA ARG A 249 8.67 -4.97 -21.94
C ARG A 249 9.89 -4.13 -21.55
N LYS A 250 10.36 -3.25 -22.43
CA LYS A 250 11.50 -2.35 -22.14
C LYS A 250 11.18 -1.39 -21.00
N ARG A 251 9.95 -0.87 -20.93
CA ARG A 251 9.50 -0.02 -19.82
C ARG A 251 9.50 -0.78 -18.51
N TRP A 252 9.00 -2.03 -18.51
CA TRP A 252 9.01 -2.91 -17.36
C TRP A 252 10.42 -3.20 -16.86
N GLU A 253 11.34 -3.57 -17.73
CA GLU A 253 12.75 -3.82 -17.39
C GLU A 253 13.42 -2.56 -16.80
N LYS A 254 13.11 -1.38 -17.34
CA LYS A 254 13.58 -0.10 -16.76
C LYS A 254 13.00 0.12 -15.37
N TYR A 255 11.72 -0.12 -15.18
CA TYR A 255 11.03 0.00 -13.90
C TYR A 255 11.67 -0.92 -12.84
N LEU A 256 11.91 -2.19 -13.16
CA LEU A 256 12.56 -3.13 -12.25
C LEU A 256 13.99 -2.71 -11.89
N ARG A 257 14.77 -2.25 -12.88
CA ARG A 257 16.14 -1.76 -12.63
C ARG A 257 16.18 -0.59 -11.65
N HIS A 258 15.26 0.34 -11.75
CA HIS A 258 15.17 1.45 -10.80
C HIS A 258 14.85 0.99 -9.37
N ARG A 259 14.27 -0.19 -9.22
CA ARG A 259 13.97 -0.83 -7.93
C ARG A 259 14.99 -1.89 -7.52
N SER A 260 16.10 -2.01 -8.24
CA SER A 260 17.12 -3.04 -8.00
C SER A 260 16.56 -4.46 -8.01
N ARG A 261 15.52 -4.69 -8.83
CA ARG A 261 14.85 -5.99 -9.01
C ARG A 261 15.10 -6.52 -10.42
N LYS A 262 15.04 -7.83 -10.58
CA LYS A 262 15.10 -8.52 -11.87
C LYS A 262 13.81 -9.30 -12.20
N GLU A 263 13.01 -9.55 -11.19
CA GLU A 263 11.76 -10.33 -11.26
C GLU A 263 10.58 -9.54 -10.70
N PRO A 264 9.36 -9.87 -11.14
CA PRO A 264 9.01 -10.84 -12.18
C PRO A 264 9.36 -10.35 -13.59
N SER A 265 9.47 -11.27 -14.55
CA SER A 265 9.54 -10.93 -15.98
C SER A 265 8.24 -10.29 -16.48
N TRP A 266 8.29 -9.53 -17.57
CA TRP A 266 7.07 -8.97 -18.17
C TRP A 266 6.08 -10.07 -18.59
N GLN A 267 6.59 -11.19 -19.09
CA GLN A 267 5.79 -12.35 -19.48
C GLN A 267 5.00 -12.91 -18.29
N GLU A 268 5.62 -13.08 -17.13
CA GLU A 268 4.95 -13.59 -15.94
C GLU A 268 3.84 -12.65 -15.46
N VAL A 269 4.09 -11.34 -15.46
CA VAL A 269 3.08 -10.34 -15.11
C VAL A 269 1.87 -10.44 -16.03
N MET A 270 2.12 -10.49 -17.34
CA MET A 270 1.03 -10.55 -18.34
C MET A 270 0.28 -11.87 -18.32
N THR A 271 0.95 -12.99 -18.04
CA THR A 271 0.28 -14.31 -17.89
C THR A 271 -0.72 -14.31 -16.72
N VAL A 272 -0.34 -13.71 -15.59
CA VAL A 272 -1.27 -13.60 -14.45
C VAL A 272 -2.44 -12.67 -14.79
N LEU A 273 -2.16 -11.55 -15.44
CA LEU A 273 -3.20 -10.59 -15.84
C LEU A 273 -4.15 -11.19 -16.89
N GLU A 274 -3.65 -11.99 -17.85
CA GLU A 274 -4.44 -12.72 -18.84
C GLU A 274 -5.42 -13.72 -18.19
N GLY A 275 -4.99 -14.38 -17.12
CA GLY A 275 -5.86 -15.29 -16.36
C GLY A 275 -6.99 -14.57 -15.62
N PHE A 276 -6.81 -13.28 -15.29
CA PHE A 276 -7.72 -12.51 -14.46
C PHE A 276 -8.60 -11.53 -15.23
N LEU A 277 -7.97 -10.55 -15.90
CA LEU A 277 -8.65 -9.38 -16.44
C LEU A 277 -9.74 -9.70 -17.49
N PRO A 278 -9.50 -10.54 -18.52
CA PRO A 278 -10.51 -10.78 -19.56
C PRO A 278 -11.82 -11.35 -19.02
N ARG A 279 -11.76 -12.20 -17.98
CA ARG A 279 -12.97 -12.82 -17.41
C ARG A 279 -13.84 -11.81 -16.67
N ILE A 280 -13.23 -11.00 -15.83
CA ILE A 280 -13.92 -9.92 -15.10
C ILE A 280 -14.45 -8.88 -16.09
N TRP A 281 -13.61 -8.45 -17.02
CA TRP A 281 -13.98 -7.43 -18.00
C TRP A 281 -15.11 -7.87 -18.94
N LYS A 282 -15.12 -9.14 -19.33
CA LYS A 282 -16.19 -9.72 -20.16
C LYS A 282 -17.54 -9.63 -19.45
N SER A 283 -17.61 -10.02 -18.18
CA SER A 283 -18.86 -9.95 -17.41
C SER A 283 -19.39 -8.52 -17.28
N LEU A 284 -18.49 -7.53 -17.23
CA LEU A 284 -18.86 -6.12 -17.23
C LEU A 284 -19.37 -5.66 -18.60
N CYS A 285 -18.73 -6.06 -19.69
CA CYS A 285 -19.17 -5.76 -21.05
C CYS A 285 -20.54 -6.36 -21.40
N GLU A 286 -20.83 -7.56 -20.88
CA GLU A 286 -22.08 -8.30 -21.12
C GLU A 286 -23.16 -7.97 -20.06
N ASP A 287 -22.86 -7.10 -19.10
CA ASP A 287 -23.71 -6.77 -17.94
C ASP A 287 -24.17 -8.01 -17.17
N GLU A 288 -23.27 -8.99 -17.04
CA GLU A 288 -23.52 -10.22 -16.32
C GLU A 288 -22.96 -10.15 -14.90
N VAL A 289 -23.62 -10.85 -13.96
CA VAL A 289 -23.09 -11.02 -12.61
C VAL A 289 -21.90 -11.96 -12.66
N PHE A 290 -20.78 -11.53 -12.12
CA PHE A 290 -19.62 -12.39 -12.00
C PHE A 290 -19.70 -13.23 -10.72
N PHE A 291 -19.49 -14.53 -10.84
CA PHE A 291 -19.35 -15.45 -9.73
C PHE A 291 -17.99 -16.12 -9.82
N GLY A 292 -17.19 -16.00 -8.81
CA GLY A 292 -15.90 -16.67 -8.74
C GLY A 292 -14.88 -15.87 -7.93
N ASP A 293 -14.21 -16.59 -7.02
CA ASP A 293 -13.10 -16.03 -6.24
C ASP A 293 -11.79 -16.37 -6.94
N TRP A 294 -10.90 -15.40 -7.04
CA TRP A 294 -9.55 -15.65 -7.53
C TRP A 294 -8.71 -16.34 -6.47
N MET A 295 -8.08 -17.45 -6.87
CA MET A 295 -7.19 -18.22 -6.01
C MET A 295 -5.75 -18.07 -6.48
N PRO A 296 -4.89 -17.35 -5.75
CA PRO A 296 -3.52 -17.04 -6.15
C PRO A 296 -2.66 -18.30 -6.35
N GLU A 297 -2.86 -19.35 -5.52
CA GLU A 297 -2.12 -20.60 -5.61
C GLU A 297 -2.44 -21.37 -6.90
N LEU A 298 -3.65 -21.22 -7.45
CA LEU A 298 -4.10 -21.88 -8.67
C LEU A 298 -3.93 -21.00 -9.91
N GLY A 299 -3.76 -19.68 -9.72
CA GLY A 299 -3.72 -18.71 -10.81
C GLY A 299 -5.00 -18.67 -11.64
N ARG A 300 -6.16 -18.95 -11.03
CA ARG A 300 -7.47 -18.96 -11.69
C ARG A 300 -8.61 -18.67 -10.73
N PHE A 301 -9.77 -18.35 -11.30
CA PHE A 301 -11.01 -18.30 -10.55
C PHE A 301 -11.52 -19.70 -10.20
N LEU A 302 -12.12 -19.81 -9.02
CA LEU A 302 -13.01 -20.91 -8.66
C LEU A 302 -14.43 -20.41 -8.88
N ASP A 303 -15.15 -21.10 -9.72
CA ASP A 303 -16.56 -20.86 -10.04
C ASP A 303 -17.43 -21.65 -9.04
#